data_97be2205579231c046f9aa4289e017cd
#
_entry.id   97be2205579231c046f9aa4289e017cd
#
_cell.length_a   1.000
_cell.length_b   1.000
_cell.length_c   1.000
_cell.angle_alpha   90.00
_cell.angle_beta   90.00
_cell.angle_gamma   90.00
#
_symmetry.space_group_name_H-M   'P 1'
#
loop_
_entity.id
_entity.type
_entity.pdbx_description
1 polymer ?
#
loop_
_entity_poly.entity_id
_entity_poly.type
_entity_poly.pdbx_seq_one_letter_code
_entity_poly.pdbx_strand_id
1 'polypeptide(L)'
;MPLFMDYHDELHLPAEAVEQITEEAKANKHDQFGVRQAELFHNADGKVYCLLEAPDAEAVRQHHAALGVDCGDVHEVRGIL
;
A
#
# COMPACT_ATOMS: atom_id res chain seq x y z
N MET A 1 -3.66 13.96 -4.62
CA MET A 1 -2.45 13.63 -3.82
C MET A 1 -1.47 12.82 -4.65
N PRO A 2 -0.17 12.90 -4.34
CA PRO A 2 0.82 12.07 -5.03
C PRO A 2 0.56 10.58 -4.88
N LEU A 3 1.05 9.81 -5.83
CA LEU A 3 1.03 8.34 -5.78
C LEU A 3 2.42 7.83 -5.44
N PHE A 4 2.45 6.79 -4.63
CA PHE A 4 3.68 6.14 -4.22
C PHE A 4 3.58 4.64 -4.46
N MET A 5 4.67 4.06 -4.91
CA MET A 5 4.75 2.61 -5.10
C MET A 5 5.82 2.04 -4.18
N ASP A 6 5.50 0.93 -3.54
CA ASP A 6 6.48 0.16 -2.79
C ASP A 6 6.37 -1.31 -3.16
N TYR A 7 7.39 -2.07 -2.79
CA TYR A 7 7.50 -3.47 -3.14
C TYR A 7 7.94 -4.27 -1.91
N HIS A 8 7.24 -5.38 -1.70
CA HIS A 8 7.57 -6.34 -0.65
C HIS A 8 7.97 -7.66 -1.31
N ASP A 9 9.20 -8.09 -1.09
CA ASP A 9 9.73 -9.31 -1.72
C ASP A 9 9.10 -10.58 -1.16
N GLU A 10 8.76 -10.55 0.13
CA GLU A 10 8.15 -11.70 0.79
C GLU A 10 7.12 -11.22 1.82
N LEU A 11 5.87 -11.16 1.37
CA LEU A 11 4.76 -10.76 2.22
C LEU A 11 3.53 -11.59 1.85
N HIS A 12 3.35 -12.69 2.55
CA HIS A 12 2.22 -13.57 2.31
C HIS A 12 0.99 -13.03 3.04
N LEU A 13 0.04 -12.52 2.27
CA LEU A 13 -1.19 -11.93 2.81
C LEU A 13 -2.23 -13.02 3.04
N PRO A 14 -2.76 -13.16 4.26
CA PRO A 14 -3.88 -14.07 4.48
C PRO A 14 -5.14 -13.55 3.80
N ALA A 15 -6.09 -14.45 3.53
CA ALA A 15 -7.31 -14.12 2.80
C ALA A 15 -8.10 -12.98 3.47
N GLU A 16 -8.17 -12.96 4.81
CA GLU A 16 -8.87 -11.90 5.54
C GLU A 16 -8.22 -10.54 5.35
N ALA A 17 -6.89 -10.50 5.26
CA ALA A 17 -6.18 -9.24 5.04
C ALA A 17 -6.46 -8.71 3.64
N VAL A 18 -6.45 -9.57 2.63
CA VAL A 18 -6.79 -9.20 1.25
C VAL A 18 -8.21 -8.67 1.17
N GLU A 19 -9.15 -9.33 1.83
CA GLU A 19 -10.55 -8.92 1.86
C GLU A 19 -10.72 -7.55 2.49
N GLN A 20 -10.07 -7.31 3.64
CA GLN A 20 -10.15 -6.03 4.33
C GLN A 20 -9.54 -4.90 3.50
N ILE A 21 -8.38 -5.12 2.90
CA ILE A 21 -7.73 -4.14 2.04
C ILE A 21 -8.64 -3.80 0.85
N THR A 22 -9.27 -4.82 0.26
CA THR A 22 -10.19 -4.64 -0.85
C THR A 22 -11.37 -3.76 -0.47
N GLU A 23 -11.99 -4.03 0.68
CA GLU A 23 -13.13 -3.25 1.14
C GLU A 23 -12.75 -1.80 1.43
N GLU A 24 -11.61 -1.58 2.08
CA GLU A 24 -11.12 -0.23 2.38
C GLU A 24 -10.79 0.54 1.10
N ALA A 25 -10.18 -0.13 0.12
CA ALA A 25 -9.86 0.48 -1.15
C ALA A 25 -11.12 0.89 -1.92
N LYS A 26 -12.13 0.02 -1.94
CA LYS A 26 -13.41 0.33 -2.59
C LYS A 26 -14.14 1.48 -1.92
N ALA A 27 -13.99 1.63 -0.61
CA ALA A 27 -14.59 2.71 0.16
C ALA A 27 -13.77 4.01 0.09
N ASN A 28 -12.65 4.01 -0.62
CA ASN A 28 -11.71 5.14 -0.68
C ASN A 28 -11.26 5.60 0.72
N LYS A 29 -11.05 4.66 1.60
CA LYS A 29 -10.75 4.94 2.99
C LYS A 29 -9.29 5.35 3.16
N HIS A 30 -9.09 6.49 3.85
CA HIS A 30 -7.77 6.98 4.23
C HIS A 30 -7.50 6.60 5.69
N ASP A 31 -6.25 6.30 6.00
CA ASP A 31 -5.88 6.04 7.40
C ASP A 31 -5.57 7.36 8.13
N GLN A 32 -5.11 7.26 9.37
CA GLN A 32 -4.80 8.41 10.21
C GLN A 32 -3.65 9.27 9.66
N PHE A 33 -2.85 8.74 8.73
CA PHE A 33 -1.74 9.45 8.10
C PHE A 33 -2.13 10.03 6.74
N GLY A 34 -3.38 9.86 6.34
CA GLY A 34 -3.87 10.31 5.05
C GLY A 34 -3.52 9.37 3.89
N VAL A 35 -3.19 8.12 4.17
CA VAL A 35 -2.80 7.13 3.16
C VAL A 35 -4.02 6.32 2.73
N ARG A 36 -4.17 6.17 1.41
CA ARG A 36 -5.22 5.34 0.81
C ARG A 36 -4.60 4.32 -0.12
N GLN A 37 -5.02 3.08 0.01
CA GLN A 37 -4.61 2.01 -0.91
C GLN A 37 -5.31 2.22 -2.26
N ALA A 38 -4.57 2.61 -3.28
CA ALA A 38 -5.14 2.79 -4.62
C ALA A 38 -5.22 1.45 -5.36
N GLU A 39 -4.19 0.62 -5.24
CA GLU A 39 -4.15 -0.71 -5.81
C GLU A 39 -3.12 -1.55 -5.06
N LEU A 40 -3.29 -2.85 -5.08
CA LEU A 40 -2.33 -3.79 -4.52
C LEU A 40 -2.27 -5.00 -5.44
N PHE A 41 -1.09 -5.31 -5.92
CA PHE A 41 -0.85 -6.49 -6.74
C PHE A 41 -0.07 -7.51 -5.93
N HIS A 42 -0.45 -8.77 -5.99
CA HIS A 42 0.25 -9.83 -5.27
C HIS A 42 0.23 -11.11 -6.10
N ASN A 43 1.12 -12.03 -5.77
CA ASN A 43 1.17 -13.31 -6.45
C ASN A 43 1.44 -14.45 -5.46
N ALA A 44 1.45 -15.69 -5.97
CA ALA A 44 1.61 -16.88 -5.14
C ALA A 44 3.01 -16.98 -4.51
N ASP A 45 3.99 -16.26 -5.03
CA ASP A 45 5.35 -16.25 -4.49
C ASP A 45 5.51 -15.31 -3.30
N GLY A 46 4.46 -14.64 -2.89
CA GLY A 46 4.51 -13.69 -1.78
C GLY A 46 5.05 -12.32 -2.14
N LYS A 47 5.13 -11.99 -3.41
CA LYS A 47 5.56 -10.66 -3.86
C LYS A 47 4.35 -9.74 -3.88
N VAL A 48 4.52 -8.53 -3.31
CA VAL A 48 3.43 -7.56 -3.19
C VAL A 48 3.91 -6.21 -3.70
N TYR A 49 3.10 -5.62 -4.57
CA TYR A 49 3.34 -4.29 -5.13
C TYR A 49 2.19 -3.40 -4.69
N CYS A 50 2.49 -2.37 -3.90
CA CYS A 50 1.48 -1.45 -3.38
C CYS A 50 1.51 -0.15 -4.14
N LEU A 51 0.35 0.33 -4.56
CA LEU A 51 0.17 1.66 -5.09
C LEU A 51 -0.70 2.44 -4.10
N LEU A 52 -0.11 3.47 -3.51
CA LEU A 52 -0.73 4.23 -2.43
C LEU A 52 -0.84 5.70 -2.80
N GLU A 53 -1.95 6.30 -2.41
CA GLU A 53 -2.13 7.75 -2.44
C GLU A 53 -1.80 8.28 -1.05
N ALA A 54 -0.93 9.27 -0.97
CA ALA A 54 -0.48 9.80 0.32
C ALA A 54 0.02 11.24 0.17
N PRO A 55 0.03 12.03 1.27
CA PRO A 55 0.56 13.39 1.20
C PRO A 55 2.07 13.43 0.94
N ASP A 56 2.82 12.47 1.44
CA ASP A 56 4.27 12.36 1.22
C ASP A 56 4.77 10.94 1.50
N ALA A 57 6.05 10.70 1.22
CA ALA A 57 6.66 9.38 1.42
C ALA A 57 6.72 9.00 2.91
N GLU A 58 6.88 9.96 3.80
CA GLU A 58 6.92 9.71 5.23
C GLU A 58 5.60 9.15 5.74
N ALA A 59 4.47 9.66 5.22
CA ALA A 59 3.15 9.12 5.56
C ALA A 59 3.03 7.64 5.18
N VAL A 60 3.60 7.25 4.03
CA VAL A 60 3.62 5.85 3.61
C VAL A 60 4.42 4.99 4.59
N ARG A 61 5.57 5.48 5.05
CA ARG A 61 6.38 4.76 6.03
C ARG A 61 5.65 4.61 7.37
N GLN A 62 4.97 5.66 7.81
CA GLN A 62 4.18 5.62 9.04
C GLN A 62 3.02 4.63 8.94
N HIS A 63 2.38 4.58 7.77
CA HIS A 63 1.32 3.61 7.48
C HIS A 63 1.82 2.17 7.64
N HIS A 64 2.98 1.86 7.07
CA HIS A 64 3.57 0.52 7.19
C HIS A 64 3.97 0.21 8.63
N ALA A 65 4.57 1.16 9.33
CA ALA A 65 4.96 0.98 10.72
C ALA A 65 3.75 0.67 11.62
N ALA A 66 2.64 1.35 11.39
CA ALA A 66 1.40 1.12 12.14
C ALA A 66 0.83 -0.28 11.90
N LEU A 67 1.07 -0.87 10.73
CA LEU A 67 0.64 -2.23 10.41
C LEU A 67 1.65 -3.29 10.83
N GLY A 68 2.83 -2.89 11.30
CA GLY A 68 3.89 -3.82 11.64
C GLY A 68 4.54 -4.46 10.42
N VAL A 69 4.47 -3.81 9.27
CA VAL A 69 5.02 -4.30 8.01
C VAL A 69 6.28 -3.51 7.67
N ASP A 70 7.35 -4.22 7.31
CA ASP A 70 8.57 -3.56 6.85
C ASP A 70 8.28 -2.79 5.57
N CYS A 71 8.64 -1.51 5.56
CA CYS A 71 8.52 -0.66 4.39
C CYS A 71 9.91 -0.56 3.75
N GLY A 72 10.05 -1.08 2.54
CA GLY A 72 11.27 -0.91 1.78
C GLY A 72 11.34 0.48 1.15
N ASP A 73 11.93 0.57 -0.01
CA ASP A 73 12.01 1.83 -0.75
C ASP A 73 10.61 2.26 -1.19
N VAL A 74 10.32 3.55 -1.04
CA VAL A 74 9.07 4.16 -1.45
C VAL A 74 9.38 5.11 -2.60
N HIS A 75 8.72 4.88 -3.74
CA HIS A 75 8.97 5.67 -4.95
C HIS A 75 7.72 6.46 -5.33
N GLU A 76 7.87 7.76 -5.48
CA GLU A 76 6.80 8.57 -6.05
C GLU A 76 6.69 8.24 -7.54
N VAL A 77 5.47 7.97 -8.01
CA VAL A 77 5.22 7.52 -9.38
C VAL A 77 4.08 8.31 -10.01
N ARG A 78 4.01 8.25 -11.34
CA ARG A 78 2.92 8.83 -12.10
C ARG A 78 2.53 7.87 -13.21
N GLY A 79 1.22 7.72 -13.41
CA GLY A 79 0.72 7.00 -14.56
C GLY A 79 0.77 7.85 -15.81
N ILE A 80 0.88 7.21 -16.96
CA ILE A 80 0.90 7.91 -18.25
C ILE A 80 -0.43 7.81 -19.01
N LEU A 81 -1.37 7.05 -18.47
CA LEU A 81 -2.70 6.86 -19.07
C LEU A 81 -3.78 7.58 -18.31
#